data_e43c1b38bd518686a883dbed80af7a47
#
_entry.id   e43c1b38bd518686a883dbed80af7a47
#
_cell.length_a   1.000
_cell.length_b   1.000
_cell.length_c   1.000
_cell.angle_alpha   90.00
_cell.angle_beta   90.00
_cell.angle_gamma   90.00
#
_symmetry.space_group_name_H-M   'P 1'
#
loop_
_entity.id
_entity.type
_entity.pdbx_description
1 polymer ?
#
loop_
_entity_poly.entity_id
_entity_poly.type
_entity_poly.pdbx_seq_one_letter_code
_entity_poly.pdbx_strand_id
1 'polypeptide(L)'
;MAWIKSDQSLANHPKLILLARALEISKVEALGYLHLLWYWVLEYADDGELKYLDLIPDACEWKGDHKLFLDSLIHYGFIDEINGNEYHVHDWLDYSGALYEKRLYNRLKKAESRDKMQEKQEKLDKRKEEGKKTL
;
A
#
# COMPACT_ATOMS: atom_id res chain seq x y z
N MET A 1 8.58 -6.01 -11.94
CA MET A 1 7.82 -7.01 -11.18
C MET A 1 7.85 -6.65 -9.69
N ALA A 2 6.70 -6.60 -9.06
CA ALA A 2 6.57 -6.30 -7.64
C ALA A 2 6.51 -7.60 -6.83
N TRP A 3 7.04 -7.59 -5.63
CA TRP A 3 6.97 -8.75 -4.72
C TRP A 3 6.70 -8.30 -3.30
N ILE A 4 6.16 -9.24 -2.51
CA ILE A 4 5.95 -9.08 -1.06
C ILE A 4 7.08 -9.79 -0.31
N LYS A 5 7.62 -9.13 0.71
CA LYS A 5 8.57 -9.74 1.62
C LYS A 5 7.79 -10.51 2.69
N SER A 6 7.82 -11.83 2.63
CA SER A 6 7.10 -12.70 3.56
C SER A 6 8.07 -13.42 4.47
N ASP A 7 7.88 -13.24 5.79
CA ASP A 7 8.73 -13.89 6.80
C ASP A 7 8.18 -15.29 7.09
N GLN A 8 9.05 -16.30 7.07
CA GLN A 8 8.68 -17.70 7.34
C GLN A 8 8.14 -17.88 8.78
N SER A 9 8.53 -17.03 9.72
CA SER A 9 8.06 -17.11 11.11
C SER A 9 6.55 -16.84 11.22
N LEU A 10 5.94 -16.17 10.22
CA LEU A 10 4.51 -15.91 10.20
C LEU A 10 3.69 -17.20 10.25
N ALA A 11 4.13 -18.25 9.58
CA ALA A 11 3.39 -19.53 9.50
C ALA A 11 3.12 -20.15 10.88
N ASN A 12 3.97 -19.90 11.88
CA ASN A 12 3.80 -20.40 13.23
C ASN A 12 3.54 -19.29 14.25
N HIS A 13 3.33 -18.07 13.80
CA HIS A 13 3.09 -16.95 14.70
C HIS A 13 1.72 -17.06 15.37
N PRO A 14 1.61 -16.81 16.69
CA PRO A 14 0.32 -16.88 17.39
C PRO A 14 -0.79 -16.05 16.75
N LYS A 15 -0.48 -14.89 16.20
CA LYS A 15 -1.46 -14.03 15.48
C LYS A 15 -2.16 -14.77 14.33
N LEU A 16 -1.39 -15.51 13.55
CA LEU A 16 -1.94 -16.27 12.42
C LEU A 16 -2.83 -17.41 12.89
N ILE A 17 -2.37 -18.13 13.92
CA ILE A 17 -3.13 -19.23 14.51
C ILE A 17 -4.46 -18.73 15.07
N LEU A 18 -4.44 -17.61 15.78
CA LEU A 18 -5.63 -16.99 16.34
C LEU A 18 -6.59 -16.51 15.24
N LEU A 19 -6.06 -15.92 14.16
CA LEU A 19 -6.86 -15.53 13.02
C LEU A 19 -7.55 -16.72 12.37
N ALA A 20 -6.81 -17.79 12.12
CA ALA A 20 -7.34 -19.01 11.54
C ALA A 20 -8.47 -19.60 12.40
N ARG A 21 -8.27 -19.63 13.71
CA ARG A 21 -9.26 -20.10 14.67
C ARG A 21 -10.53 -19.24 14.64
N ALA A 22 -10.38 -17.91 14.63
CA ALA A 22 -11.52 -16.99 14.60
C ALA A 22 -12.35 -17.14 13.32
N LEU A 23 -11.69 -17.41 12.20
CA LEU A 23 -12.34 -17.59 10.89
C LEU A 23 -12.78 -19.04 10.65
N GLU A 24 -12.49 -19.96 11.57
CA GLU A 24 -12.79 -21.40 11.45
C GLU A 24 -12.18 -22.00 10.18
N ILE A 25 -10.95 -21.64 9.89
CA ILE A 25 -10.18 -22.14 8.74
C ILE A 25 -8.84 -22.71 9.17
N SER A 26 -8.17 -23.37 8.25
CA SER A 26 -6.82 -23.88 8.50
C SER A 26 -5.78 -22.73 8.51
N LYS A 27 -4.66 -22.98 9.13
CA LYS A 27 -3.51 -22.07 9.12
C LYS A 27 -3.04 -21.79 7.68
N VAL A 28 -3.05 -22.81 6.83
CA VAL A 28 -2.68 -22.69 5.41
C VAL A 28 -3.61 -21.73 4.68
N GLU A 29 -4.92 -21.86 4.91
CA GLU A 29 -5.92 -20.97 4.32
C GLU A 29 -5.73 -19.53 4.81
N ALA A 30 -5.54 -19.34 6.11
CA ALA A 30 -5.30 -17.99 6.67
C ALA A 30 -4.07 -17.34 6.06
N LEU A 31 -2.98 -18.08 5.92
CA LEU A 31 -1.75 -17.60 5.29
C LEU A 31 -1.99 -17.21 3.82
N GLY A 32 -2.75 -18.00 3.10
CA GLY A 32 -3.13 -17.72 1.73
C GLY A 32 -3.96 -16.44 1.60
N TYR A 33 -4.96 -16.25 2.45
CA TYR A 33 -5.77 -15.03 2.45
C TYR A 33 -4.95 -13.78 2.74
N LEU A 34 -4.00 -13.85 3.67
CA LEU A 34 -3.12 -12.72 3.95
C LEU A 34 -2.24 -12.35 2.75
N HIS A 35 -1.73 -13.33 2.02
CA HIS A 35 -0.94 -13.07 0.83
C HIS A 35 -1.78 -12.44 -0.28
N LEU A 36 -3.01 -12.90 -0.49
CA LEU A 36 -3.94 -12.28 -1.44
C LEU A 36 -4.22 -10.82 -1.05
N LEU A 37 -4.41 -10.55 0.24
CA LEU A 37 -4.60 -9.20 0.75
C LEU A 37 -3.38 -8.32 0.41
N TRP A 38 -2.19 -8.77 0.74
CA TRP A 38 -0.96 -8.01 0.52
C TRP A 38 -0.68 -7.78 -0.97
N TYR A 39 -0.94 -8.76 -1.83
CA TYR A 39 -0.79 -8.58 -3.29
C TYR A 39 -1.75 -7.54 -3.83
N TRP A 40 -2.99 -7.57 -3.38
CA TRP A 40 -3.99 -6.58 -3.78
C TRP A 40 -3.62 -5.17 -3.32
N VAL A 41 -3.17 -5.04 -2.07
CA VAL A 41 -2.74 -3.76 -1.49
C VAL A 41 -1.51 -3.22 -2.25
N LEU A 42 -0.57 -4.07 -2.59
CA LEU A 42 0.61 -3.67 -3.35
C LEU A 42 0.25 -3.08 -4.71
N GLU A 43 -0.80 -3.58 -5.32
CA GLU A 43 -1.25 -3.12 -6.64
C GLU A 43 -2.15 -1.88 -6.57
N TYR A 44 -3.09 -1.84 -5.63
CA TYR A 44 -4.14 -0.81 -5.58
C TYR A 44 -4.06 0.17 -4.41
N ALA A 45 -3.23 -0.10 -3.42
CA ALA A 45 -3.08 0.73 -2.22
C ALA A 45 -1.63 0.69 -1.73
N ASP A 46 -0.69 1.02 -2.61
CA ASP A 46 0.75 0.80 -2.42
C ASP A 46 1.35 1.55 -1.22
N ASP A 47 0.65 2.55 -0.68
CA ASP A 47 1.01 3.22 0.57
C ASP A 47 0.52 2.47 1.83
N GLY A 48 -0.24 1.39 1.65
CA GLY A 48 -0.80 0.60 2.74
C GLY A 48 -2.11 1.12 3.32
N GLU A 49 -2.60 2.26 2.86
CA GLU A 49 -3.88 2.82 3.32
C GLU A 49 -5.06 2.16 2.60
N LEU A 50 -5.97 1.58 3.38
CA LEU A 50 -7.11 0.83 2.86
C LEU A 50 -8.34 1.73 2.74
N LYS A 51 -8.48 2.42 1.60
CA LYS A 51 -9.61 3.31 1.31
C LYS A 51 -10.91 2.56 1.01
N TYR A 52 -10.79 1.35 0.46
CA TYR A 52 -11.92 0.51 0.06
C TYR A 52 -11.94 -0.76 0.91
N LEU A 53 -12.10 -0.58 2.23
CA LEU A 53 -12.06 -1.69 3.19
C LEU A 53 -13.08 -2.79 2.89
N ASP A 54 -14.26 -2.41 2.41
CA ASP A 54 -15.34 -3.32 2.05
C ASP A 54 -15.00 -4.25 0.86
N LEU A 55 -14.01 -3.89 0.05
CA LEU A 55 -13.55 -4.74 -1.06
C LEU A 55 -12.54 -5.80 -0.64
N ILE A 56 -12.00 -5.72 0.58
CA ILE A 56 -10.95 -6.63 1.04
C ILE A 56 -11.42 -8.11 1.04
N PRO A 57 -12.61 -8.45 1.55
CA PRO A 57 -13.06 -9.84 1.48
C PRO A 57 -13.15 -10.36 0.05
N ASP A 58 -13.62 -9.55 -0.89
CA ASP A 58 -13.68 -9.93 -2.31
C ASP A 58 -12.30 -10.11 -2.91
N ALA A 59 -11.37 -9.20 -2.60
CA ALA A 59 -9.99 -9.28 -3.07
C ALA A 59 -9.28 -10.54 -2.58
N CYS A 60 -9.62 -11.02 -1.38
CA CYS A 60 -9.09 -12.24 -0.80
C CYS A 60 -9.88 -13.49 -1.19
N GLU A 61 -10.95 -13.34 -1.96
CA GLU A 61 -11.87 -14.44 -2.34
C GLU A 61 -12.52 -15.10 -1.12
N TRP A 62 -12.78 -14.33 -0.06
CA TRP A 62 -13.46 -14.81 1.12
C TRP A 62 -14.95 -15.01 0.84
N LYS A 63 -15.47 -16.20 1.08
CA LYS A 63 -16.87 -16.57 0.77
C LYS A 63 -17.80 -16.52 1.98
N GLY A 64 -17.26 -16.35 3.18
CA GLY A 64 -18.04 -16.26 4.41
C GLY A 64 -18.51 -14.85 4.73
N ASP A 65 -18.83 -14.62 6.00
CA ASP A 65 -19.28 -13.31 6.49
C ASP A 65 -18.15 -12.28 6.33
N HIS A 66 -18.38 -11.23 5.55
CA HIS A 66 -17.40 -10.17 5.28
C HIS A 66 -17.04 -9.38 6.53
N LYS A 67 -18.01 -9.13 7.39
CA LYS A 67 -17.77 -8.40 8.65
C LYS A 67 -16.88 -9.20 9.58
N LEU A 68 -17.12 -10.49 9.72
CA LEU A 68 -16.28 -11.40 10.51
C LEU A 68 -14.84 -11.37 10.02
N PHE A 69 -14.64 -11.44 8.71
CA PHE A 69 -13.31 -11.43 8.09
C PHE A 69 -12.56 -10.14 8.41
N LEU A 70 -13.19 -8.99 8.17
CA LEU A 70 -12.59 -7.67 8.44
C LEU A 70 -12.33 -7.45 9.92
N ASP A 71 -13.32 -7.73 10.77
CA ASP A 71 -13.18 -7.55 12.22
C ASP A 71 -12.06 -8.42 12.79
N SER A 72 -11.90 -9.64 12.29
CA SER A 72 -10.84 -10.54 12.70
C SER A 72 -9.45 -10.03 12.29
N LEU A 73 -9.31 -9.53 11.06
CA LEU A 73 -8.05 -8.95 10.59
C LEU A 73 -7.66 -7.73 11.43
N ILE A 74 -8.62 -6.91 11.82
CA ILE A 74 -8.39 -5.73 12.66
C ILE A 74 -8.06 -6.17 14.08
N HIS A 75 -8.85 -7.07 14.65
CA HIS A 75 -8.69 -7.52 16.04
C HIS A 75 -7.33 -8.17 16.29
N TYR A 76 -6.86 -9.00 15.37
CA TYR A 76 -5.58 -9.69 15.52
C TYR A 76 -4.39 -8.92 14.96
N GLY A 77 -4.58 -7.66 14.58
CA GLY A 77 -3.50 -6.76 14.26
C GLY A 77 -2.86 -6.92 12.89
N PHE A 78 -3.60 -7.45 11.91
CA PHE A 78 -3.16 -7.46 10.50
C PHE A 78 -3.59 -6.20 9.75
N ILE A 79 -4.65 -5.56 10.21
CA ILE A 79 -5.09 -4.25 9.76
C ILE A 79 -5.14 -3.34 10.98
N ASP A 80 -4.49 -2.17 10.88
CA ASP A 80 -4.52 -1.16 11.95
C ASP A 80 -5.65 -0.17 11.71
N GLU A 81 -6.41 0.12 12.75
CA GLU A 81 -7.47 1.13 12.74
C GLU A 81 -6.95 2.38 13.45
N ILE A 82 -7.00 3.51 12.74
CA ILE A 82 -6.53 4.80 13.26
C ILE A 82 -7.71 5.75 13.36
N ASN A 83 -7.97 6.27 14.56
CA ASN A 83 -9.06 7.24 14.85
C ASN A 83 -10.45 6.76 14.42
N GLY A 84 -10.66 5.44 14.33
CA GLY A 84 -11.96 4.83 14.05
C GLY A 84 -12.43 4.88 12.61
N ASN A 85 -11.73 5.57 11.72
CA ASN A 85 -12.15 5.74 10.31
C ASN A 85 -11.06 5.59 9.27
N GLU A 86 -9.83 5.37 9.68
CA GLU A 86 -8.69 5.19 8.79
C GLU A 86 -8.07 3.82 9.05
N TYR A 87 -7.78 3.06 7.99
CA TYR A 87 -7.29 1.70 8.09
C TYR A 87 -6.02 1.53 7.26
N HIS A 88 -5.04 0.85 7.84
CA HIS A 88 -3.74 0.58 7.20
C HIS A 88 -3.36 -0.89 7.39
N VAL A 89 -2.66 -1.45 6.44
CA VAL A 89 -2.03 -2.75 6.62
C VAL A 89 -0.92 -2.61 7.67
N HIS A 90 -0.97 -3.46 8.70
CA HIS A 90 0.03 -3.46 9.78
C HIS A 90 1.43 -3.74 9.22
N ASP A 91 2.40 -2.91 9.62
CA ASP A 91 3.80 -3.02 9.19
C ASP A 91 3.98 -3.09 7.67
N TRP A 92 3.17 -2.34 6.93
CA TRP A 92 3.15 -2.41 5.48
C TRP A 92 4.52 -2.18 4.82
N LEU A 93 5.31 -1.26 5.34
CA LEU A 93 6.64 -0.98 4.77
C LEU A 93 7.55 -2.19 4.85
N ASP A 94 7.42 -3.02 5.90
CA ASP A 94 8.19 -4.24 6.04
C ASP A 94 7.79 -5.30 5.01
N TYR A 95 6.50 -5.44 4.71
CA TYR A 95 6.00 -6.41 3.73
C TYR A 95 6.21 -5.96 2.29
N SER A 96 6.03 -4.69 1.99
CA SER A 96 6.23 -4.13 0.66
C SER A 96 7.72 -4.00 0.31
N GLY A 97 8.59 -4.18 1.30
CA GLY A 97 10.01 -3.96 1.14
C GLY A 97 10.29 -2.51 0.77
N ALA A 98 11.26 -2.29 -0.10
CA ALA A 98 11.63 -0.96 -0.57
C ALA A 98 10.75 -0.45 -1.72
N LEU A 99 9.75 -1.21 -2.17
CA LEU A 99 8.99 -0.84 -3.38
C LEU A 99 8.23 0.47 -3.23
N TYR A 100 7.52 0.65 -2.10
CA TYR A 100 6.77 1.89 -1.86
C TYR A 100 7.72 3.09 -1.77
N GLU A 101 8.80 2.96 -1.03
CA GLU A 101 9.83 4.01 -0.89
C GLU A 101 10.46 4.35 -2.24
N LYS A 102 10.77 3.34 -3.04
CA LYS A 102 11.33 3.51 -4.38
C LYS A 102 10.36 4.23 -5.31
N ARG A 103 9.08 3.86 -5.28
CA ARG A 103 8.02 4.53 -6.07
C ARG A 103 7.87 5.99 -5.65
N LEU A 104 7.86 6.25 -4.34
CA LEU A 104 7.77 7.60 -3.81
C LEU A 104 8.99 8.45 -4.23
N TYR A 105 10.19 7.90 -4.10
CA TYR A 105 11.43 8.55 -4.53
C TYR A 105 11.37 8.93 -6.02
N ASN A 106 10.93 7.99 -6.87
CA ASN A 106 10.80 8.22 -8.30
C ASN A 106 9.77 9.32 -8.63
N ARG A 107 8.65 9.37 -7.90
CA ARG A 107 7.64 10.43 -8.07
C ARG A 107 8.21 11.80 -7.71
N LEU A 108 8.91 11.89 -6.59
CA LEU A 108 9.54 13.14 -6.14
C LEU A 108 10.62 13.60 -7.11
N LYS A 109 11.43 12.69 -7.62
CA LYS A 109 12.46 12.99 -8.60
C LYS A 109 11.88 13.49 -9.93
N LYS A 110 10.78 12.92 -10.38
CA LYS A 110 10.06 13.39 -11.57
C LYS A 110 9.50 14.81 -11.38
N ALA A 111 8.94 15.09 -10.20
CA ALA A 111 8.42 16.41 -9.86
C ALA A 111 9.54 17.46 -9.88
N GLU A 112 10.70 17.17 -9.27
CA GLU A 112 11.88 18.04 -9.34
C GLU A 112 12.34 18.31 -10.77
N SER A 113 12.38 17.29 -11.60
CA SER A 113 12.79 17.42 -13.00
C SER A 113 11.82 18.30 -13.78
N ARG A 114 10.53 18.19 -13.52
CA ARG A 114 9.50 19.05 -14.13
C ARG A 114 9.68 20.52 -13.71
N ASP A 115 9.91 20.77 -12.43
CA ASP A 115 10.10 22.10 -11.88
C ASP A 115 11.37 22.76 -12.50
N LYS A 116 12.46 22.03 -12.60
CA LYS A 116 13.69 22.49 -13.24
C LYS A 116 13.49 22.82 -14.71
N MET A 117 12.77 22.02 -15.43
CA MET A 117 12.44 22.27 -16.83
C MET A 117 11.58 23.52 -16.99
N GLN A 118 10.61 23.71 -16.12
CA GLN A 118 9.74 24.87 -16.13
C GLN A 118 10.52 26.16 -15.85
N GLU A 119 11.43 26.14 -14.87
CA GLU A 119 12.33 27.27 -14.58
C GLU A 119 13.21 27.63 -15.78
N LYS A 120 13.77 26.64 -16.45
CA LYS A 120 14.59 26.86 -17.67
C LYS A 120 13.78 27.51 -18.78
N GLN A 121 12.54 27.07 -18.96
CA GLN A 121 11.65 27.62 -19.98
C GLN A 121 11.28 29.06 -19.68
N GLU A 122 10.98 29.38 -18.43
CA GLU A 122 10.68 30.74 -17.99
C GLU A 122 11.87 31.68 -18.21
N LYS A 123 13.09 31.24 -17.91
CA LYS A 123 14.32 32.01 -18.15
C LYS A 123 14.55 32.28 -19.63
N LEU A 124 14.28 31.30 -20.48
CA LEU A 124 14.39 31.45 -21.93
C LEU A 124 13.38 32.46 -22.48
N ASP A 125 12.15 32.41 -21.98
CA ASP A 125 11.08 33.34 -22.39
C ASP A 125 11.41 34.78 -21.97
N LYS A 126 11.95 34.99 -20.76
CA LYS A 126 12.40 36.29 -20.31
C LYS A 126 13.52 36.84 -21.18
N ARG A 127 14.51 36.05 -21.57
CA ARG A 127 15.60 36.46 -22.45
C ARG A 127 15.08 36.88 -23.82
N LYS A 128 14.09 36.21 -24.37
CA LYS A 128 13.44 36.56 -25.64
C LYS A 128 12.70 37.88 -25.55
N GLU A 129 12.01 38.15 -24.44
CA GLU A 129 11.34 39.43 -24.22
C GLU A 129 12.30 40.58 -24.08
N GLU A 130 13.41 40.41 -23.32
CA GLU A 130 14.48 41.41 -23.18
C GLU A 130 15.15 41.69 -24.52
N GLY A 131 15.39 40.68 -25.33
CA GLY A 131 15.93 40.84 -26.68
C GLY A 131 15.04 41.66 -27.61
N LYS A 132 13.71 41.52 -27.46
CA LYS A 132 12.75 42.35 -28.22
C LYS A 132 12.68 43.78 -27.77
N LYS A 133 12.94 44.07 -26.46
CA LYS A 133 12.91 45.43 -25.91
C LYS A 133 14.14 46.28 -26.27
N THR A 134 15.24 45.62 -26.63
CA THR A 134 16.49 46.31 -27.01
C THR A 134 16.60 46.63 -28.49
N LEU A 135 15.63 46.24 -29.26
CA LEU A 135 15.50 46.61 -30.66
C LEU A 135 14.56 47.79 -30.83
#